data_523979c9f9a2ae1caf93ec1f6f41524d
#
_entry.id   523979c9f9a2ae1caf93ec1f6f41524d
#
_cell.length_a   1.000
_cell.length_b   1.000
_cell.length_c   1.000
_cell.angle_alpha   90.00
_cell.angle_beta   90.00
_cell.angle_gamma   90.00
#
_symmetry.space_group_name_H-M   'P 1'
#
loop_
_entity.id
_entity.type
_entity.pdbx_description
1 polymer ?
#
loop_
_entity_poly.entity_id
_entity_poly.type
_entity_poly.pdbx_seq_one_letter_code
_entity_poly.pdbx_strand_id
1 'polypeptide(L)'
;MADFLARPIGRRRFIRIGAALAAVALVPATLAAAPVRRWSGNALGAHASIELVGADPVLANATFAAVEQEITRLEALFSLYRTDSALSRLNASGRLDAPEADVLRLLALVRSVHGETGGLFDPTVQPLFAAYAAHYAGGRTDALPSAELADRLKQVGFDQVVFDEDAVRFSRPGMALTLNGIAQGYITDRVADLLRARGFDNVLLDIGEIQALGAGRDGAGWKVGLAAGPNSDALATTLRLKDRAVATSMMAGTVLDAAGRIGHILHPRKGAVVSAFSAVSVVAPDAALADALSTAAVLMSSDELSRFSHPGVEIHATPV
;
A
#
# COMPACT_ATOMS: atom_id res chain seq x y z
N MET A 1 10.83 -0.82 27.37
CA MET A 1 10.78 -1.43 26.02
C MET A 1 9.68 -0.85 25.12
N ALA A 2 8.82 0.02 25.62
CA ALA A 2 7.74 0.70 24.87
C ALA A 2 8.16 1.99 24.14
N ASP A 3 9.31 2.59 24.48
CA ASP A 3 9.72 3.91 23.95
C ASP A 3 10.51 3.86 22.63
N PHE A 4 10.83 2.67 22.13
CA PHE A 4 11.69 2.52 20.95
C PHE A 4 10.93 2.55 19.61
N LEU A 5 9.61 2.34 19.63
CA LEU A 5 8.75 2.41 18.45
C LEU A 5 8.21 3.81 18.15
N ALA A 6 8.47 4.79 19.04
CA ALA A 6 7.92 6.15 18.94
C ALA A 6 8.74 7.15 18.10
N ARG A 7 9.87 6.74 17.50
CA ARG A 7 10.52 7.59 16.49
C ARG A 7 9.91 7.28 15.13
N PRO A 8 9.23 8.23 14.48
CA PRO A 8 8.74 8.04 13.14
C PRO A 8 9.96 7.86 12.23
N ILE A 9 10.21 6.61 11.83
CA ILE A 9 11.08 6.33 10.69
C ILE A 9 10.40 7.04 9.53
N GLY A 10 11.01 8.11 9.07
CA GLY A 10 10.41 9.07 8.15
C GLY A 10 9.97 8.40 6.85
N ARG A 11 8.71 8.03 6.79
CA ARG A 11 8.01 7.72 5.54
C ARG A 11 7.80 9.00 4.72
N ARG A 12 8.87 9.79 4.57
CA ARG A 12 8.81 11.00 3.77
C ARG A 12 9.20 10.68 2.35
N ARG A 13 8.22 10.81 1.42
CA ARG A 13 8.39 11.04 -0.01
C ARG A 13 8.56 9.81 -0.90
N PHE A 14 7.51 9.01 -1.09
CA PHE A 14 7.60 7.96 -2.11
C PHE A 14 6.60 8.05 -3.26
N ILE A 15 5.63 8.96 -3.23
CA ILE A 15 4.83 9.27 -4.41
C ILE A 15 4.76 10.79 -4.52
N ARG A 16 5.64 11.37 -5.34
CA ARG A 16 5.42 12.71 -5.87
C ARG A 16 4.61 12.57 -7.14
N ILE A 17 3.31 12.84 -7.04
CA ILE A 17 2.52 13.12 -8.23
C ILE A 17 3.08 14.42 -8.79
N GLY A 18 3.85 14.33 -9.84
CA GLY A 18 4.15 15.46 -10.68
C GLY A 18 2.85 15.91 -11.37
N ALA A 19 2.10 16.82 -10.74
CA ALA A 19 1.18 17.62 -11.48
C ALA A 19 2.02 18.41 -12.49
N ALA A 20 2.13 17.91 -13.72
CA ALA A 20 2.76 18.63 -14.80
C ALA A 20 1.96 19.94 -14.96
N LEU A 21 2.55 21.05 -14.54
CA LEU A 21 2.12 22.38 -14.91
C LEU A 21 2.24 22.46 -16.44
N ALA A 22 1.15 22.16 -17.13
CA ALA A 22 1.04 22.39 -18.55
C ALA A 22 1.17 23.89 -18.79
N ALA A 23 2.21 24.28 -19.53
CA ALA A 23 2.31 25.61 -20.11
C ALA A 23 0.99 25.92 -20.81
N VAL A 24 0.37 27.04 -20.43
CA VAL A 24 -0.87 27.55 -21.02
C VAL A 24 -0.55 27.98 -22.42
N ALA A 25 -0.79 27.10 -23.40
CA ALA A 25 -1.02 27.52 -24.77
C ALA A 25 -2.45 28.12 -24.81
N LEU A 26 -2.58 29.37 -25.25
CA LEU A 26 -3.84 30.05 -25.50
C LEU A 26 -4.68 29.22 -26.48
N VAL A 27 -5.64 28.45 -25.96
CA VAL A 27 -6.72 27.82 -26.72
C VAL A 27 -7.96 28.67 -26.49
N PRO A 28 -8.75 29.00 -27.54
CA PRO A 28 -9.90 29.88 -27.41
C PRO A 28 -10.92 29.30 -26.42
N ALA A 29 -11.39 30.16 -25.53
CA ALA A 29 -12.36 29.89 -24.49
C ALA A 29 -13.71 29.47 -25.10
N THR A 30 -14.10 28.18 -24.91
CA THR A 30 -15.51 27.76 -25.04
C THR A 30 -15.90 26.49 -24.27
N LEU A 31 -15.11 25.96 -23.39
CA LEU A 31 -15.57 24.99 -22.38
C LEU A 31 -14.89 25.35 -21.05
N ALA A 32 -15.64 26.06 -20.20
CA ALA A 32 -15.16 26.25 -18.81
C ALA A 32 -14.84 24.88 -18.20
N ALA A 33 -13.57 24.66 -17.92
CA ALA A 33 -13.15 23.40 -17.27
C ALA A 33 -13.96 23.21 -15.99
N ALA A 34 -14.54 22.04 -15.80
CA ALA A 34 -15.35 21.74 -14.63
C ALA A 34 -14.55 22.06 -13.35
N PRO A 35 -15.18 22.69 -12.34
CA PRO A 35 -14.49 23.09 -11.12
C PRO A 35 -13.92 21.85 -10.42
N VAL A 36 -12.74 21.99 -9.83
CA VAL A 36 -12.09 20.91 -9.06
C VAL A 36 -12.12 21.28 -7.59
N ARG A 37 -12.56 20.34 -6.78
CA ARG A 37 -12.46 20.37 -5.34
C ARG A 37 -11.34 19.45 -4.90
N ARG A 38 -10.52 19.88 -3.94
CA ARG A 38 -9.39 19.13 -3.42
C ARG A 38 -9.51 19.00 -1.92
N TRP A 39 -9.13 17.83 -1.46
CA TRP A 39 -8.89 17.52 -0.06
C TRP A 39 -7.45 17.04 0.11
N SER A 40 -6.85 17.33 1.26
CA SER A 40 -5.54 16.80 1.65
C SER A 40 -5.57 16.44 3.12
N GLY A 41 -4.97 15.31 3.47
CA GLY A 41 -4.89 14.78 4.82
C GLY A 41 -3.79 13.75 4.96
N ASN A 42 -3.94 12.84 5.92
CA ASN A 42 -3.04 11.71 6.11
C ASN A 42 -3.83 10.42 6.27
N ALA A 43 -3.27 9.30 5.81
CA ALA A 43 -3.79 7.96 6.03
C ALA A 43 -2.63 7.00 6.32
N LEU A 44 -2.72 6.20 7.40
CA LEU A 44 -1.66 5.28 7.87
C LEU A 44 -0.27 5.95 7.95
N GLY A 45 -0.24 7.25 8.30
CA GLY A 45 0.99 8.04 8.42
C GLY A 45 1.58 8.54 7.09
N ALA A 46 0.94 8.32 5.95
CA ALA A 46 1.29 8.88 4.65
C ALA A 46 0.37 10.06 4.29
N HIS A 47 0.89 10.98 3.45
CA HIS A 47 0.08 12.05 2.88
C HIS A 47 -0.99 11.47 1.97
N ALA A 48 -2.20 12.03 2.05
CA ALA A 48 -3.34 11.63 1.23
C ALA A 48 -3.95 12.86 0.53
N SER A 49 -4.46 12.67 -0.69
CA SER A 49 -5.18 13.71 -1.43
C SER A 49 -6.32 13.14 -2.28
N ILE A 50 -7.34 13.96 -2.49
CA ILE A 50 -8.49 13.63 -3.33
C ILE A 50 -8.81 14.82 -4.22
N GLU A 51 -8.99 14.59 -5.52
CA GLU A 51 -9.49 15.55 -6.47
C GLU A 51 -10.87 15.12 -6.97
N LEU A 52 -11.89 15.98 -6.80
CA LEU A 52 -13.25 15.80 -7.32
C LEU A 52 -13.48 16.79 -8.47
N VAL A 53 -13.88 16.29 -9.63
CA VAL A 53 -14.20 17.14 -10.80
C VAL A 53 -15.70 17.35 -10.89
N GLY A 54 -16.13 18.61 -11.05
CA GLY A 54 -17.54 18.99 -11.21
C GLY A 54 -18.37 18.96 -9.92
N ALA A 55 -17.74 18.86 -8.76
CA ALA A 55 -18.41 18.69 -7.48
C ALA A 55 -19.05 20.00 -6.96
N ASP A 56 -20.29 19.91 -6.45
CA ASP A 56 -20.91 20.95 -5.65
C ASP A 56 -20.07 21.20 -4.36
N PRO A 57 -19.81 22.47 -3.99
CA PRO A 57 -18.97 22.79 -2.85
C PRO A 57 -19.48 22.27 -1.50
N VAL A 58 -20.80 22.36 -1.28
CA VAL A 58 -21.41 21.95 0.01
C VAL A 58 -21.37 20.44 0.13
N LEU A 59 -21.75 19.73 -0.94
CA LEU A 59 -21.70 18.28 -0.99
C LEU A 59 -20.26 17.74 -0.88
N ALA A 60 -19.28 18.39 -1.55
CA ALA A 60 -17.88 18.03 -1.47
C ALA A 60 -17.34 18.14 -0.03
N ASN A 61 -17.61 19.25 0.67
CA ASN A 61 -17.14 19.42 2.06
C ASN A 61 -17.75 18.39 3.01
N ALA A 62 -19.05 18.12 2.91
CA ALA A 62 -19.70 17.07 3.72
C ALA A 62 -19.15 15.68 3.40
N THR A 63 -18.75 15.44 2.16
CA THR A 63 -18.15 14.19 1.73
C THR A 63 -16.72 14.04 2.25
N PHE A 64 -15.91 15.07 2.22
CA PHE A 64 -14.56 15.05 2.78
C PHE A 64 -14.57 14.76 4.29
N ALA A 65 -15.52 15.32 5.04
CA ALA A 65 -15.68 14.96 6.45
C ALA A 65 -16.01 13.47 6.67
N ALA A 66 -16.83 12.87 5.80
CA ALA A 66 -17.11 11.45 5.87
C ALA A 66 -15.91 10.59 5.43
N VAL A 67 -15.09 11.05 4.50
CA VAL A 67 -13.83 10.38 4.12
C VAL A 67 -12.87 10.36 5.31
N GLU A 68 -12.70 11.46 6.03
CA GLU A 68 -11.85 11.52 7.24
C GLU A 68 -12.31 10.54 8.32
N GLN A 69 -13.63 10.44 8.53
CA GLN A 69 -14.20 9.49 9.46
C GLN A 69 -13.93 8.04 9.04
N GLU A 70 -14.08 7.71 7.75
CA GLU A 70 -13.84 6.37 7.24
C GLU A 70 -12.36 5.99 7.31
N ILE A 71 -11.45 6.90 6.96
CA ILE A 71 -9.99 6.70 7.11
C ILE A 71 -9.68 6.42 8.59
N THR A 72 -10.18 7.25 9.51
CA THR A 72 -9.95 7.08 10.96
C THR A 72 -10.47 5.73 11.47
N ARG A 73 -11.66 5.30 11.01
CA ARG A 73 -12.24 4.00 11.36
C ARG A 73 -11.36 2.85 10.88
N LEU A 74 -10.90 2.90 9.63
CA LEU A 74 -10.05 1.85 9.04
C LEU A 74 -8.64 1.83 9.65
N GLU A 75 -8.09 2.98 10.04
CA GLU A 75 -6.85 3.04 10.82
C GLU A 75 -6.97 2.37 12.18
N ALA A 76 -8.13 2.47 12.84
CA ALA A 76 -8.38 1.75 14.08
C ALA A 76 -8.43 0.22 13.89
N LEU A 77 -8.61 -0.26 12.66
CA LEU A 77 -8.53 -1.68 12.34
C LEU A 77 -7.10 -2.11 11.98
N PHE A 78 -6.41 -1.35 11.10
CA PHE A 78 -5.25 -1.84 10.36
C PHE A 78 -3.90 -1.24 10.76
N SER A 79 -3.86 -0.20 11.60
CA SER A 79 -2.61 0.46 11.96
C SER A 79 -1.75 -0.39 12.90
N LEU A 80 -0.47 -0.57 12.56
CA LEU A 80 0.56 -1.12 13.46
C LEU A 80 1.07 -0.09 14.49
N TYR A 81 0.78 1.20 14.28
CA TYR A 81 1.28 2.30 15.12
C TYR A 81 0.32 2.69 16.24
N ARG A 82 -0.93 2.28 16.14
CA ARG A 82 -1.95 2.43 17.18
C ARG A 82 -1.97 1.18 18.03
N THR A 83 -1.69 1.32 19.32
CA THR A 83 -1.69 0.18 20.26
C THR A 83 -3.08 -0.41 20.49
N ASP A 84 -4.13 0.39 20.25
CA ASP A 84 -5.54 0.05 20.39
C ASP A 84 -6.19 -0.49 19.10
N SER A 85 -5.46 -0.54 17.98
CA SER A 85 -5.99 -1.08 16.74
C SER A 85 -6.31 -2.57 16.83
N ALA A 86 -7.23 -3.04 15.97
CA ALA A 86 -7.54 -4.47 15.88
C ALA A 86 -6.31 -5.31 15.52
N LEU A 87 -5.49 -4.84 14.58
CA LEU A 87 -4.24 -5.49 14.18
C LEU A 87 -3.23 -5.57 15.34
N SER A 88 -3.05 -4.49 16.09
CA SER A 88 -2.11 -4.47 17.23
C SER A 88 -2.58 -5.39 18.36
N ARG A 89 -3.89 -5.44 18.63
CA ARG A 89 -4.47 -6.38 19.61
C ARG A 89 -4.27 -7.83 19.16
N LEU A 90 -4.54 -8.15 17.88
CA LEU A 90 -4.29 -9.47 17.31
C LEU A 90 -2.82 -9.87 17.47
N ASN A 91 -1.90 -8.98 17.09
CA ASN A 91 -0.46 -9.24 17.18
C ASN A 91 0.03 -9.43 18.63
N ALA A 92 -0.57 -8.75 19.60
CA ALA A 92 -0.20 -8.84 21.01
C ALA A 92 -0.71 -10.12 21.68
N SER A 93 -1.93 -10.57 21.34
CA SER A 93 -2.60 -11.68 22.02
C SER A 93 -2.58 -12.99 21.21
N GLY A 94 -2.31 -12.91 19.89
CA GLY A 94 -2.45 -14.04 18.96
C GLY A 94 -3.90 -14.33 18.59
N ARG A 95 -4.87 -13.53 19.08
CA ARG A 95 -6.30 -13.72 18.87
C ARG A 95 -7.03 -12.37 18.82
N LEU A 96 -8.00 -12.27 17.92
CA LEU A 96 -8.96 -11.17 17.83
C LEU A 96 -10.36 -11.76 17.77
N ASP A 97 -11.16 -11.56 18.78
CA ASP A 97 -12.57 -12.01 18.84
C ASP A 97 -13.49 -11.02 18.13
N ALA A 98 -14.58 -11.53 17.54
CA ALA A 98 -15.58 -10.77 16.82
C ALA A 98 -14.98 -9.72 15.87
N PRO A 99 -14.16 -10.13 14.88
CA PRO A 99 -13.50 -9.21 13.97
C PRO A 99 -14.52 -8.42 13.13
N GLU A 100 -14.27 -7.15 12.91
CA GLU A 100 -15.11 -6.37 11.99
C GLU A 100 -15.05 -6.94 10.56
N ALA A 101 -16.13 -6.76 9.81
CA ALA A 101 -16.26 -7.29 8.46
C ALA A 101 -15.14 -6.85 7.51
N ASP A 102 -14.60 -5.62 7.69
CA ASP A 102 -13.48 -5.14 6.88
C ASP A 102 -12.17 -5.89 7.17
N VAL A 103 -11.97 -6.38 8.40
CA VAL A 103 -10.83 -7.26 8.74
C VAL A 103 -10.93 -8.58 7.99
N LEU A 104 -12.12 -9.20 8.00
CA LEU A 104 -12.34 -10.47 7.31
C LEU A 104 -12.22 -10.33 5.79
N ARG A 105 -12.78 -9.26 5.20
CA ARG A 105 -12.66 -8.99 3.76
C ARG A 105 -11.20 -8.81 3.35
N LEU A 106 -10.43 -8.04 4.12
CA LEU A 106 -9.02 -7.82 3.83
C LEU A 106 -8.22 -9.12 3.96
N LEU A 107 -8.44 -9.93 5.01
CA LEU A 107 -7.79 -11.23 5.16
C LEU A 107 -8.18 -12.23 4.07
N ALA A 108 -9.42 -12.17 3.57
CA ALA A 108 -9.83 -13.00 2.43
C ALA A 108 -9.09 -12.60 1.15
N LEU A 109 -8.91 -11.31 0.88
CA LEU A 109 -8.09 -10.82 -0.24
C LEU A 109 -6.61 -11.23 -0.06
N VAL A 110 -6.07 -11.10 1.14
CA VAL A 110 -4.72 -11.59 1.47
C VAL A 110 -4.57 -13.08 1.11
N ARG A 111 -5.56 -13.91 1.47
CA ARG A 111 -5.54 -15.35 1.18
C ARG A 111 -5.50 -15.63 -0.33
N SER A 112 -6.28 -14.88 -1.12
CA SER A 112 -6.26 -15.00 -2.58
C SER A 112 -4.89 -14.66 -3.14
N VAL A 113 -4.39 -13.45 -2.85
CA VAL A 113 -3.10 -12.98 -3.36
C VAL A 113 -1.93 -13.84 -2.86
N HIS A 114 -1.97 -14.31 -1.60
CA HIS A 114 -0.99 -15.25 -1.07
C HIS A 114 -0.92 -16.54 -1.92
N GLY A 115 -2.07 -17.13 -2.21
CA GLY A 115 -2.17 -18.32 -3.06
C GLY A 115 -1.67 -18.08 -4.48
N GLU A 116 -2.12 -17.00 -5.12
CA GLU A 116 -1.80 -16.65 -6.51
C GLU A 116 -0.32 -16.32 -6.71
N THR A 117 0.34 -15.74 -5.69
CA THR A 117 1.76 -15.38 -5.72
C THR A 117 2.67 -16.50 -5.19
N GLY A 118 2.13 -17.70 -4.95
CA GLY A 118 2.88 -18.83 -4.38
C GLY A 118 3.49 -18.49 -3.01
N GLY A 119 2.80 -17.66 -2.23
CA GLY A 119 3.22 -17.22 -0.90
C GLY A 119 4.30 -16.14 -0.90
N LEU A 120 4.56 -15.44 -2.00
CA LEU A 120 5.46 -14.28 -2.01
C LEU A 120 4.82 -13.06 -1.33
N PHE A 121 3.52 -12.86 -1.50
CA PHE A 121 2.77 -11.96 -0.65
C PHE A 121 2.39 -12.69 0.64
N ASP A 122 3.04 -12.35 1.74
CA ASP A 122 2.76 -12.95 3.05
C ASP A 122 2.85 -11.89 4.16
N PRO A 123 1.71 -11.43 4.71
CA PRO A 123 1.70 -10.41 5.75
C PRO A 123 2.24 -10.91 7.11
N THR A 124 2.47 -12.22 7.28
CA THR A 124 3.05 -12.76 8.51
C THR A 124 4.56 -12.52 8.63
N VAL A 125 5.17 -11.78 7.71
CA VAL A 125 6.58 -11.36 7.77
C VAL A 125 6.89 -10.36 8.90
N GLN A 126 5.89 -9.93 9.67
CA GLN A 126 6.07 -8.92 10.74
C GLN A 126 7.12 -9.30 11.80
N PRO A 127 7.21 -10.54 12.32
CA PRO A 127 8.27 -10.94 13.25
C PRO A 127 9.67 -10.82 12.63
N LEU A 128 9.78 -11.14 11.35
CA LEU A 128 11.01 -11.03 10.59
C LEU A 128 11.42 -9.55 10.41
N PHE A 129 10.46 -8.69 10.01
CA PHE A 129 10.68 -7.26 9.93
C PHE A 129 11.12 -6.66 11.27
N ALA A 130 10.47 -7.03 12.37
CA ALA A 130 10.81 -6.56 13.71
C ALA A 130 12.24 -6.96 14.12
N ALA A 131 12.69 -8.18 13.78
CA ALA A 131 14.04 -8.62 14.04
C ALA A 131 15.09 -7.81 13.25
N TYR A 132 14.88 -7.61 11.95
CA TYR A 132 15.77 -6.78 11.13
C TYR A 132 15.80 -5.33 11.63
N ALA A 133 14.64 -4.74 11.90
CA ALA A 133 14.55 -3.37 12.41
C ALA A 133 15.27 -3.20 13.76
N ALA A 134 15.11 -4.15 14.68
CA ALA A 134 15.79 -4.15 15.98
C ALA A 134 17.30 -4.33 15.83
N HIS A 135 17.72 -5.23 14.94
CA HIS A 135 19.14 -5.50 14.70
C HIS A 135 19.88 -4.26 14.19
N TYR A 136 19.30 -3.54 13.24
CA TYR A 136 19.93 -2.36 12.62
C TYR A 136 19.67 -1.04 13.35
N ALA A 137 18.75 -1.00 14.29
CA ALA A 137 18.37 0.23 15.01
C ALA A 137 19.54 0.89 15.76
N GLY A 138 20.52 0.10 16.20
CA GLY A 138 21.74 0.57 16.89
C GLY A 138 22.90 0.95 15.97
N GLY A 139 22.69 1.02 14.64
CA GLY A 139 23.74 1.32 13.66
C GLY A 139 24.66 0.12 13.36
N ARG A 140 24.22 -1.10 13.65
CA ARG A 140 24.95 -2.33 13.30
C ARG A 140 25.09 -2.45 11.79
N THR A 141 26.21 -3.05 11.35
CA THR A 141 26.52 -3.25 9.93
C THR A 141 26.71 -4.74 9.56
N ASP A 142 26.80 -5.60 10.57
CA ASP A 142 26.84 -7.05 10.43
C ASP A 142 25.44 -7.63 10.05
N ALA A 143 25.42 -8.78 9.41
CA ALA A 143 24.17 -9.44 9.05
C ALA A 143 23.40 -9.92 10.29
N LEU A 144 22.06 -9.98 10.18
CA LEU A 144 21.24 -10.65 11.19
C LEU A 144 21.73 -12.09 11.40
N PRO A 145 21.99 -12.53 12.65
CA PRO A 145 22.47 -13.87 12.93
C PRO A 145 21.59 -14.95 12.30
N SER A 146 22.22 -15.94 11.65
CA SER A 146 21.48 -17.00 10.94
C SER A 146 20.54 -17.81 11.83
N ALA A 147 20.90 -18.01 13.09
CA ALA A 147 20.04 -18.69 14.07
C ALA A 147 18.77 -17.85 14.36
N GLU A 148 18.91 -16.54 14.55
CA GLU A 148 17.77 -15.64 14.75
C GLU A 148 16.89 -15.59 13.51
N LEU A 149 17.48 -15.44 12.31
CA LEU A 149 16.75 -15.49 11.05
C LEU A 149 15.94 -16.79 10.94
N ALA A 150 16.56 -17.94 11.20
CA ALA A 150 15.88 -19.24 11.13
C ALA A 150 14.71 -19.34 12.12
N ASP A 151 14.85 -18.79 13.32
CA ASP A 151 13.78 -18.79 14.32
C ASP A 151 12.62 -17.87 13.92
N ARG A 152 12.90 -16.70 13.33
CA ARG A 152 11.85 -15.81 12.83
C ARG A 152 11.12 -16.38 11.62
N LEU A 153 11.82 -17.06 10.73
CA LEU A 153 11.20 -17.73 9.58
C LEU A 153 10.18 -18.80 9.98
N LYS A 154 10.34 -19.47 11.14
CA LYS A 154 9.34 -20.41 11.68
C LYS A 154 8.03 -19.74 12.07
N GLN A 155 8.03 -18.43 12.29
CA GLN A 155 6.86 -17.63 12.66
C GLN A 155 6.12 -17.06 11.43
N VAL A 156 6.67 -17.25 10.22
CA VAL A 156 6.08 -16.82 8.95
C VAL A 156 5.27 -17.93 8.31
N GLY A 157 4.14 -17.62 7.73
CA GLY A 157 3.26 -18.52 6.98
C GLY A 157 1.80 -18.18 7.16
N PHE A 158 1.19 -17.53 6.16
CA PHE A 158 -0.19 -17.08 6.22
C PHE A 158 -1.20 -18.23 6.32
N ASP A 159 -0.85 -19.43 5.86
CA ASP A 159 -1.67 -20.64 6.02
C ASP A 159 -1.92 -21.00 7.49
N GLN A 160 -1.16 -20.43 8.42
CA GLN A 160 -1.32 -20.57 9.87
C GLN A 160 -2.20 -19.51 10.51
N VAL A 161 -2.79 -18.62 9.71
CA VAL A 161 -3.78 -17.63 10.14
C VAL A 161 -5.17 -18.19 9.86
N VAL A 162 -5.86 -18.58 10.92
CA VAL A 162 -7.24 -19.07 10.85
C VAL A 162 -8.18 -17.93 11.16
N PHE A 163 -9.18 -17.72 10.33
CA PHE A 163 -10.18 -16.68 10.56
C PHE A 163 -11.57 -17.06 10.06
N ASP A 164 -12.55 -16.66 10.84
CA ASP A 164 -13.99 -16.79 10.63
C ASP A 164 -14.70 -15.57 11.27
N GLU A 165 -16.04 -15.58 11.28
CA GLU A 165 -16.84 -14.51 11.88
C GLU A 165 -16.66 -14.40 13.40
N ASP A 166 -16.28 -15.48 14.07
CA ASP A 166 -16.07 -15.51 15.52
C ASP A 166 -14.70 -14.96 15.92
N ALA A 167 -13.64 -15.30 15.17
CA ALA A 167 -12.29 -14.86 15.54
C ALA A 167 -11.25 -14.95 14.41
N VAL A 168 -10.19 -14.14 14.54
CA VAL A 168 -8.90 -14.34 13.86
C VAL A 168 -7.91 -14.92 14.87
N ARG A 169 -7.17 -15.98 14.50
CA ARG A 169 -6.24 -16.69 15.39
C ARG A 169 -4.94 -17.05 14.68
N PHE A 170 -3.84 -16.95 15.38
CA PHE A 170 -2.57 -17.51 14.97
C PHE A 170 -2.40 -18.94 15.49
N SER A 171 -2.05 -19.87 14.61
CA SER A 171 -1.85 -21.28 14.98
C SER A 171 -0.50 -21.54 15.66
N ARG A 172 0.42 -20.58 15.65
CA ARG A 172 1.76 -20.69 16.24
C ARG A 172 2.08 -19.48 17.13
N PRO A 173 2.75 -19.67 18.26
CA PRO A 173 3.22 -18.55 19.09
C PRO A 173 4.25 -17.71 18.35
N GLY A 174 4.22 -16.39 18.61
CA GLY A 174 5.17 -15.44 18.04
C GLY A 174 4.85 -14.97 16.62
N MET A 175 3.80 -15.49 16.00
CA MET A 175 3.29 -14.93 14.73
C MET A 175 2.77 -13.53 14.95
N ALA A 176 2.89 -12.69 13.93
CA ALA A 176 2.30 -11.36 13.86
C ALA A 176 2.07 -10.97 12.40
N LEU A 177 1.11 -10.08 12.14
CA LEU A 177 0.79 -9.56 10.82
C LEU A 177 1.29 -8.14 10.66
N THR A 178 1.73 -7.82 9.44
CA THR A 178 1.77 -6.46 8.90
C THR A 178 0.82 -6.36 7.71
N LEU A 179 0.02 -5.33 7.65
CA LEU A 179 -0.86 -5.07 6.51
C LEU A 179 -0.33 -3.91 5.63
N ASN A 180 0.93 -3.50 5.83
CA ASN A 180 1.51 -2.34 5.15
C ASN A 180 1.59 -2.46 3.61
N GLY A 181 1.56 -3.66 3.06
CA GLY A 181 1.58 -3.90 1.62
C GLY A 181 0.18 -4.18 1.03
N ILE A 182 -0.91 -3.81 1.73
CA ILE A 182 -2.28 -3.98 1.23
C ILE A 182 -3.27 -3.01 1.87
N ALA A 183 -3.02 -2.53 3.09
CA ALA A 183 -4.01 -1.74 3.83
C ALA A 183 -4.21 -0.34 3.24
N GLN A 184 -3.17 0.28 2.67
CA GLN A 184 -3.31 1.57 2.00
C GLN A 184 -4.19 1.45 0.76
N GLY A 185 -3.95 0.42 -0.05
CA GLY A 185 -4.82 0.08 -1.18
C GLY A 185 -6.26 -0.18 -0.74
N TYR A 186 -6.46 -0.95 0.33
CA TYR A 186 -7.81 -1.24 0.84
C TYR A 186 -8.54 0.01 1.34
N ILE A 187 -7.86 0.90 2.05
CA ILE A 187 -8.44 2.19 2.47
C ILE A 187 -8.80 3.03 1.25
N THR A 188 -7.93 3.06 0.23
CA THR A 188 -8.19 3.76 -1.04
C THR A 188 -9.46 3.25 -1.71
N ASP A 189 -9.65 1.91 -1.79
CA ASP A 189 -10.85 1.29 -2.36
C ASP A 189 -12.10 1.64 -1.55
N ARG A 190 -12.05 1.57 -0.21
CA ARG A 190 -13.20 1.92 0.65
C ARG A 190 -13.60 3.39 0.52
N VAL A 191 -12.63 4.28 0.41
CA VAL A 191 -12.89 5.70 0.15
C VAL A 191 -13.45 5.90 -1.27
N ALA A 192 -12.96 5.19 -2.28
CA ALA A 192 -13.51 5.21 -3.64
C ALA A 192 -14.97 4.78 -3.67
N ASP A 193 -15.31 3.70 -2.95
CA ASP A 193 -16.70 3.22 -2.82
C ASP A 193 -17.61 4.25 -2.14
N LEU A 194 -17.12 4.91 -1.08
CA LEU A 194 -17.84 5.97 -0.39
C LEU A 194 -18.11 7.16 -1.34
N LEU A 195 -17.15 7.54 -2.16
CA LEU A 195 -17.29 8.63 -3.13
C LEU A 195 -18.27 8.26 -4.24
N ARG A 196 -18.20 7.04 -4.80
CA ARG A 196 -19.18 6.54 -5.78
C ARG A 196 -20.60 6.54 -5.21
N ALA A 197 -20.77 6.02 -3.99
CA ALA A 197 -22.07 5.99 -3.32
C ALA A 197 -22.68 7.39 -3.08
N ARG A 198 -21.84 8.43 -3.07
CA ARG A 198 -22.25 9.83 -2.97
C ARG A 198 -22.41 10.55 -4.33
N GLY A 199 -22.27 9.80 -5.43
CA GLY A 199 -22.47 10.31 -6.79
C GLY A 199 -21.26 11.04 -7.40
N PHE A 200 -20.03 10.76 -6.88
CA PHE A 200 -18.81 11.30 -7.47
C PHE A 200 -18.18 10.26 -8.41
N ASP A 201 -18.33 10.50 -9.72
CA ASP A 201 -17.87 9.57 -10.76
C ASP A 201 -16.52 9.95 -11.39
N ASN A 202 -16.05 11.19 -11.15
CA ASN A 202 -14.78 11.70 -11.71
C ASN A 202 -13.85 12.12 -10.58
N VAL A 203 -13.06 11.19 -10.11
CA VAL A 203 -12.21 11.34 -8.90
C VAL A 203 -10.81 10.79 -9.14
N LEU A 204 -9.82 11.50 -8.65
CA LEU A 204 -8.47 10.93 -8.43
C LEU A 204 -8.21 10.90 -6.94
N LEU A 205 -7.95 9.69 -6.43
CA LEU A 205 -7.51 9.45 -5.06
C LEU A 205 -6.01 9.12 -5.08
N ASP A 206 -5.31 9.68 -4.11
CA ASP A 206 -3.97 9.27 -3.71
C ASP A 206 -3.98 9.15 -2.18
N ILE A 207 -4.14 7.93 -1.69
CA ILE A 207 -4.19 7.61 -0.26
C ILE A 207 -3.06 6.60 0.04
N GLY A 208 -1.86 6.92 -0.44
CA GLY A 208 -0.71 6.03 -0.45
C GLY A 208 -0.66 5.20 -1.73
N GLU A 209 -1.83 4.81 -2.27
CA GLU A 209 -2.00 4.22 -3.58
C GLU A 209 -2.97 5.07 -4.41
N ILE A 210 -2.85 4.99 -5.73
CA ILE A 210 -3.66 5.82 -6.63
C ILE A 210 -4.85 5.02 -7.14
N GLN A 211 -6.06 5.60 -7.02
CA GLN A 211 -7.28 5.11 -7.65
C GLN A 211 -7.88 6.22 -8.52
N ALA A 212 -8.11 5.92 -9.78
CA ALA A 212 -8.78 6.79 -10.74
C ALA A 212 -10.21 6.32 -10.99
N LEU A 213 -11.18 7.19 -10.74
CA LEU A 213 -12.58 6.96 -11.09
C LEU A 213 -12.93 7.83 -12.29
N GLY A 214 -13.60 7.23 -13.28
CA GLY A 214 -14.08 7.94 -14.48
C GLY A 214 -12.98 8.64 -15.25
N ALA A 215 -13.32 9.80 -15.80
CA ALA A 215 -12.43 10.59 -16.63
C ALA A 215 -11.91 11.83 -15.89
N GLY A 216 -10.67 12.21 -16.13
CA GLY A 216 -10.15 13.48 -15.69
C GLY A 216 -10.84 14.66 -16.40
N ARG A 217 -10.33 15.89 -16.18
CA ARG A 217 -10.92 17.12 -16.73
C ARG A 217 -11.02 17.15 -18.27
N ASP A 218 -10.14 16.42 -18.95
CA ASP A 218 -10.08 16.33 -20.42
C ASP A 218 -10.98 15.23 -21.01
N GLY A 219 -11.68 14.48 -20.16
CA GLY A 219 -12.54 13.37 -20.58
C GLY A 219 -11.78 12.10 -21.02
N ALA A 220 -10.45 12.11 -20.99
CA ALA A 220 -9.61 11.05 -21.56
C ALA A 220 -8.96 10.12 -20.51
N GLY A 221 -9.38 10.20 -19.25
CA GLY A 221 -8.78 9.51 -18.12
C GLY A 221 -7.73 10.36 -17.40
N TRP A 222 -7.32 9.88 -16.22
CA TRP A 222 -6.40 10.57 -15.35
C TRP A 222 -4.95 10.27 -15.74
N LYS A 223 -4.12 11.30 -15.85
CA LYS A 223 -2.68 11.13 -16.09
C LYS A 223 -1.97 10.87 -14.77
N VAL A 224 -1.31 9.73 -14.67
CA VAL A 224 -0.52 9.31 -13.51
C VAL A 224 0.89 8.99 -13.94
N GLY A 225 1.87 9.66 -13.34
CA GLY A 225 3.29 9.41 -13.57
C GLY A 225 3.82 8.32 -12.66
N LEU A 226 4.53 7.34 -13.21
CA LEU A 226 5.28 6.35 -12.44
C LEU A 226 6.72 6.85 -12.25
N ALA A 227 7.19 6.92 -10.99
CA ALA A 227 8.56 7.34 -10.70
C ALA A 227 9.59 6.32 -11.21
N ALA A 228 10.70 6.81 -11.76
CA ALA A 228 11.79 5.95 -12.26
C ALA A 228 12.59 5.25 -11.13
N GLY A 229 12.43 5.68 -9.89
CA GLY A 229 13.10 5.08 -8.74
C GLY A 229 12.90 5.89 -7.46
N PRO A 230 13.40 5.40 -6.33
CA PRO A 230 13.32 6.09 -5.07
C PRO A 230 14.08 7.43 -5.15
N ASN A 231 13.46 8.51 -4.67
CA ASN A 231 14.01 9.88 -4.70
C ASN A 231 14.28 10.46 -6.11
N SER A 232 13.72 9.88 -7.17
CA SER A 232 13.80 10.40 -8.53
C SER A 232 12.61 11.31 -8.83
N ASP A 233 12.86 12.51 -9.32
CA ASP A 233 11.81 13.37 -9.90
C ASP A 233 11.53 12.99 -11.37
N ALA A 234 12.35 12.10 -11.96
CA ALA A 234 12.13 11.58 -13.30
C ALA A 234 11.01 10.54 -13.32
N LEU A 235 10.19 10.61 -14.35
CA LEU A 235 9.15 9.61 -14.60
C LEU A 235 9.71 8.50 -15.50
N ALA A 236 9.50 7.25 -15.10
CA ALA A 236 9.76 6.10 -15.95
C ALA A 236 8.74 6.04 -17.09
N THR A 237 7.49 6.33 -16.79
CA THR A 237 6.39 6.38 -17.74
C THR A 237 5.22 7.20 -17.21
N THR A 238 4.28 7.53 -18.10
CA THR A 238 3.01 8.16 -17.74
C THR A 238 1.86 7.30 -18.24
N LEU A 239 0.95 6.94 -17.34
CA LEU A 239 -0.24 6.17 -17.63
C LEU A 239 -1.46 7.07 -17.76
N ARG A 240 -2.47 6.59 -18.48
CA ARG A 240 -3.84 7.12 -18.45
C ARG A 240 -4.73 6.09 -17.79
N LEU A 241 -5.22 6.42 -16.61
CA LEU A 241 -6.08 5.54 -15.81
C LEU A 241 -7.54 6.00 -15.91
N LYS A 242 -8.44 5.03 -16.05
CA LYS A 242 -9.88 5.21 -15.96
C LYS A 242 -10.46 3.97 -15.28
N ASP A 243 -11.13 4.17 -14.16
CA ASP A 243 -11.72 3.11 -13.35
C ASP A 243 -10.70 2.00 -12.99
N ARG A 244 -9.48 2.44 -12.66
CA ARG A 244 -8.35 1.57 -12.32
C ARG A 244 -7.48 2.20 -11.24
N ALA A 245 -6.76 1.34 -10.52
CA ALA A 245 -5.75 1.72 -9.55
C ALA A 245 -4.33 1.45 -10.04
N VAL A 246 -3.36 2.10 -9.41
CA VAL A 246 -1.94 1.76 -9.53
C VAL A 246 -1.26 1.88 -8.17
N ALA A 247 -0.45 0.87 -7.86
CA ALA A 247 0.42 0.82 -6.69
C ALA A 247 1.87 0.57 -7.12
N THR A 248 2.83 1.09 -6.36
CA THR A 248 4.25 0.92 -6.68
C THR A 248 5.05 0.50 -5.46
N SER A 249 5.69 -0.65 -5.54
CA SER A 249 6.63 -1.16 -4.54
C SER A 249 8.08 -0.97 -4.97
N MET A 250 8.91 -0.49 -4.05
CA MET A 250 10.34 -0.27 -4.23
C MET A 250 11.12 -0.88 -3.07
N MET A 251 12.10 -1.74 -3.35
CA MET A 251 12.93 -2.36 -2.29
C MET A 251 13.67 -1.33 -1.45
N ALA A 252 14.23 -0.29 -2.08
CA ALA A 252 14.92 0.80 -1.41
C ALA A 252 14.01 1.93 -0.94
N GLY A 253 12.69 1.74 -0.98
CA GLY A 253 11.71 2.73 -0.55
C GLY A 253 11.86 3.13 0.91
N THR A 254 12.08 2.15 1.77
CA THR A 254 12.51 2.32 3.17
C THR A 254 13.60 1.29 3.43
N VAL A 255 14.71 1.74 4.00
CA VAL A 255 15.85 0.87 4.33
C VAL A 255 16.02 0.76 5.82
N LEU A 256 16.43 -0.40 6.29
CA LEU A 256 16.58 -0.74 7.70
C LEU A 256 18.05 -0.57 8.16
N ASP A 257 19.01 -0.76 7.26
CA ASP A 257 20.44 -0.57 7.55
C ASP A 257 20.98 0.76 7.02
N ALA A 258 22.06 1.26 7.62
CA ALA A 258 22.68 2.53 7.24
C ALA A 258 23.29 2.50 5.83
N ALA A 259 23.63 1.32 5.31
CA ALA A 259 24.19 1.14 3.97
C ALA A 259 23.14 1.05 2.85
N GLY A 260 21.85 1.05 3.20
CA GLY A 260 20.76 1.01 2.23
C GLY A 260 20.58 -0.33 1.50
N ARG A 261 21.13 -1.42 2.06
CA ARG A 261 21.11 -2.76 1.44
C ARG A 261 19.91 -3.59 1.86
N ILE A 262 19.38 -3.34 3.04
CA ILE A 262 18.27 -4.11 3.62
C ILE A 262 17.00 -3.27 3.50
N GLY A 263 16.16 -3.62 2.55
CA GLY A 263 14.86 -3.00 2.36
C GLY A 263 13.80 -3.47 3.37
N HIS A 264 12.69 -2.77 3.40
CA HIS A 264 11.55 -3.08 4.27
C HIS A 264 10.66 -4.21 3.73
N ILE A 265 10.75 -4.54 2.44
CA ILE A 265 10.04 -5.67 1.85
C ILE A 265 10.92 -6.90 1.98
N LEU A 266 10.44 -7.89 2.72
CA LEU A 266 11.20 -9.10 3.05
C LEU A 266 10.59 -10.32 2.37
N HIS A 267 11.46 -11.19 1.86
CA HIS A 267 11.01 -12.44 1.26
C HIS A 267 10.58 -13.42 2.38
N PRO A 268 9.34 -13.95 2.33
CA PRO A 268 8.76 -14.75 3.42
C PRO A 268 9.57 -15.99 3.81
N ARG A 269 10.31 -16.56 2.87
CA ARG A 269 11.10 -17.78 3.09
C ARG A 269 12.61 -17.57 3.19
N LYS A 270 13.11 -16.33 2.93
CA LYS A 270 14.56 -16.05 2.85
C LYS A 270 14.99 -14.85 3.70
N GLY A 271 14.05 -14.00 4.15
CA GLY A 271 14.36 -12.73 4.79
C GLY A 271 14.74 -11.65 3.80
N ALA A 272 15.78 -10.87 4.09
CA ALA A 272 16.26 -9.85 3.18
C ALA A 272 16.85 -10.48 1.90
N VAL A 273 16.48 -9.95 0.75
CA VAL A 273 16.93 -10.38 -0.58
C VAL A 273 17.30 -9.18 -1.44
N VAL A 274 18.13 -9.42 -2.44
CA VAL A 274 18.34 -8.45 -3.52
C VAL A 274 17.28 -8.71 -4.59
N SER A 275 16.55 -7.66 -4.95
CA SER A 275 15.56 -7.73 -6.02
C SER A 275 16.20 -7.56 -7.39
N ALA A 276 15.59 -8.16 -8.42
CA ALA A 276 15.92 -7.90 -9.81
C ALA A 276 15.40 -6.52 -10.28
N PHE A 277 14.52 -5.89 -9.48
CA PHE A 277 13.82 -4.66 -9.83
C PHE A 277 14.04 -3.57 -8.78
N SER A 278 14.30 -2.35 -9.24
CA SER A 278 14.35 -1.16 -8.39
C SER A 278 12.94 -0.70 -7.99
N ALA A 279 11.96 -0.88 -8.89
CA ALA A 279 10.55 -0.58 -8.68
C ALA A 279 9.67 -1.53 -9.48
N VAL A 280 8.51 -1.88 -8.93
CA VAL A 280 7.45 -2.57 -9.66
C VAL A 280 6.13 -1.85 -9.41
N SER A 281 5.51 -1.35 -10.48
CA SER A 281 4.19 -0.74 -10.46
C SER A 281 3.18 -1.72 -11.03
N VAL A 282 2.05 -1.87 -10.35
CA VAL A 282 0.95 -2.74 -10.75
C VAL A 282 -0.29 -1.90 -10.97
N VAL A 283 -0.88 -2.01 -12.18
CA VAL A 283 -2.19 -1.45 -12.51
C VAL A 283 -3.23 -2.55 -12.40
N ALA A 284 -4.26 -2.34 -11.59
CA ALA A 284 -5.31 -3.32 -11.32
C ALA A 284 -6.70 -2.65 -11.24
N PRO A 285 -7.80 -3.42 -11.21
CA PRO A 285 -9.13 -2.86 -10.97
C PRO A 285 -9.25 -2.17 -9.60
N ASP A 286 -8.61 -2.73 -8.57
CA ASP A 286 -8.70 -2.31 -7.18
C ASP A 286 -7.31 -1.93 -6.64
N ALA A 287 -7.25 -0.94 -5.76
CA ALA A 287 -6.01 -0.46 -5.18
C ALA A 287 -5.39 -1.47 -4.21
N ALA A 288 -6.20 -2.20 -3.44
CA ALA A 288 -5.72 -3.25 -2.55
C ALA A 288 -5.05 -4.40 -3.31
N LEU A 289 -5.61 -4.80 -4.45
CA LEU A 289 -5.03 -5.81 -5.32
C LEU A 289 -3.70 -5.31 -5.93
N ALA A 290 -3.68 -4.06 -6.42
CA ALA A 290 -2.47 -3.44 -6.97
C ALA A 290 -1.33 -3.38 -5.93
N ASP A 291 -1.63 -2.96 -4.69
CA ASP A 291 -0.69 -2.83 -3.58
C ASP A 291 -0.09 -4.20 -3.22
N ALA A 292 -0.94 -5.21 -2.98
CA ALA A 292 -0.49 -6.56 -2.64
C ALA A 292 0.35 -7.21 -3.75
N LEU A 293 -0.08 -7.08 -5.01
CA LEU A 293 0.64 -7.65 -6.15
C LEU A 293 1.96 -6.92 -6.42
N SER A 294 2.04 -5.60 -6.25
CA SER A 294 3.30 -4.87 -6.40
C SER A 294 4.33 -5.29 -5.34
N THR A 295 3.85 -5.53 -4.10
CA THR A 295 4.68 -6.05 -2.98
C THR A 295 5.20 -7.46 -3.27
N ALA A 296 4.40 -8.35 -3.85
CA ALA A 296 4.86 -9.68 -4.25
C ALA A 296 5.81 -9.61 -5.46
N ALA A 297 5.44 -8.83 -6.47
CA ALA A 297 6.13 -8.78 -7.75
C ALA A 297 7.56 -8.25 -7.63
N VAL A 298 7.83 -7.31 -6.70
CA VAL A 298 9.19 -6.82 -6.46
C VAL A 298 10.12 -7.88 -5.86
N LEU A 299 9.56 -8.97 -5.31
CA LEU A 299 10.30 -10.12 -4.79
C LEU A 299 10.52 -11.24 -5.82
N MET A 300 9.85 -11.17 -6.96
CA MET A 300 9.99 -12.15 -8.05
C MET A 300 11.32 -11.98 -8.78
N SER A 301 11.86 -13.08 -9.30
CA SER A 301 12.88 -13.03 -10.33
C SER A 301 12.27 -12.56 -11.66
N SER A 302 13.10 -12.16 -12.63
CA SER A 302 12.64 -11.76 -13.97
C SER A 302 11.86 -12.89 -14.66
N ASP A 303 12.29 -14.14 -14.47
CA ASP A 303 11.63 -15.32 -15.02
C ASP A 303 10.28 -15.61 -14.36
N GLU A 304 10.16 -15.42 -13.06
CA GLU A 304 8.89 -15.57 -12.34
C GLU A 304 7.91 -14.47 -12.76
N LEU A 305 8.38 -13.22 -12.83
CA LEU A 305 7.54 -12.09 -13.24
C LEU A 305 7.05 -12.23 -14.67
N SER A 306 7.88 -12.72 -15.59
CA SER A 306 7.50 -12.91 -17.01
C SER A 306 6.41 -13.97 -17.20
N ARG A 307 6.29 -14.92 -16.26
CA ARG A 307 5.26 -15.97 -16.28
C ARG A 307 4.04 -15.63 -15.44
N PHE A 308 4.15 -14.62 -14.57
CA PHE A 308 3.03 -14.20 -13.74
C PHE A 308 2.01 -13.47 -14.59
N SER A 309 0.75 -13.87 -14.48
CA SER A 309 -0.36 -13.21 -15.12
C SER A 309 -1.59 -13.23 -14.20
N HIS A 310 -2.33 -12.14 -14.18
CA HIS A 310 -3.59 -12.04 -13.46
C HIS A 310 -4.59 -11.28 -14.36
N PRO A 311 -5.85 -11.71 -14.45
CA PRO A 311 -6.84 -11.04 -15.27
C PRO A 311 -7.02 -9.57 -14.88
N GLY A 312 -6.97 -8.68 -15.86
CA GLY A 312 -7.15 -7.24 -15.62
C GLY A 312 -5.97 -6.53 -14.94
N VAL A 313 -4.82 -7.18 -14.79
CA VAL A 313 -3.61 -6.60 -14.20
C VAL A 313 -2.55 -6.32 -15.26
N GLU A 314 -1.88 -5.17 -15.15
CA GLU A 314 -0.70 -4.81 -15.95
C GLU A 314 0.46 -4.52 -14.99
N ILE A 315 1.66 -4.99 -15.33
CA ILE A 315 2.85 -4.84 -14.49
C ILE A 315 3.92 -4.04 -15.26
N HIS A 316 4.44 -3.00 -14.62
CA HIS A 316 5.53 -2.17 -15.11
C HIS A 316 6.70 -2.33 -14.14
N ALA A 317 7.74 -3.05 -14.55
CA ALA A 317 8.93 -3.30 -13.74
C ALA A 317 10.12 -2.48 -14.25
N THR A 318 10.81 -1.81 -13.35
CA THR A 318 12.06 -1.11 -13.63
C THR A 318 13.19 -1.97 -13.11
N PRO A 319 14.06 -2.52 -13.97
CA PRO A 319 15.24 -3.30 -13.54
C PRO A 319 16.19 -2.47 -12.66
N VAL A 320 17.04 -3.16 -11.87
CA VAL A 320 18.14 -2.52 -11.11
C VAL A 320 19.25 -2.09 -12.03
#